data_3585332d4606e26e67eb3cf433e548a4
#
_entry.id   3585332d4606e26e67eb3cf433e548a4
#
_cell.length_a   1.000
_cell.length_b   1.000
_cell.length_c   1.000
_cell.angle_alpha   90.00
_cell.angle_beta   90.00
_cell.angle_gamma   90.00
#
_symmetry.space_group_name_H-M   'P 1'
#
loop_
_entity.id
_entity.type
_entity.pdbx_description
1 polymer ?
#
loop_
_entity_poly.entity_id
_entity_poly.type
_entity_poly.pdbx_seq_one_letter_code
_entity_poly.pdbx_strand_id
1 'polypeptide(L)'
;KQCLVGSEMCIRDRLNFEEFLMSNLDAKKVQVDELKQVAEESLSAVVVDYRGTDVPKLTNFRKDAKEKSVFIKIIKNTLAKRALEDTKFDSLKDVLTGPTLIAFSKDDFQSAAKLIQDFAKIEESFEVKGLSIGEGLLTADQLNSIASLPTKEEAISMLLGLMKAPITNLALISKEIPSSMVRTLSAYGDSKN
;
A
#
# COMPACT_ATOMS: atom_id res chain seq x y z
N LYS A 1 -12.94 61.32 22.08
CA LYS A 1 -11.75 60.98 21.24
C LYS A 1 -11.37 59.48 21.29
N GLN A 2 -12.30 58.57 21.53
CA GLN A 2 -11.97 57.14 21.68
C GLN A 2 -12.75 56.19 20.79
N CYS A 3 -13.59 56.65 19.86
CA CYS A 3 -14.44 55.77 19.07
C CYS A 3 -14.10 55.65 17.57
N LEU A 4 -13.02 56.27 17.08
CA LEU A 4 -12.68 56.24 15.65
C LEU A 4 -11.58 55.24 15.27
N VAL A 5 -10.91 54.63 16.27
CA VAL A 5 -9.83 53.64 16.01
C VAL A 5 -10.38 52.19 15.84
N GLY A 6 -11.61 51.94 16.29
CA GLY A 6 -12.19 50.57 16.27
C GLY A 6 -12.78 50.12 14.92
N SER A 7 -13.21 51.06 14.06
CA SER A 7 -13.91 50.70 12.83
C SER A 7 -12.97 50.32 11.67
N GLU A 8 -11.82 51.00 11.58
CA GLU A 8 -10.84 50.67 10.54
C GLU A 8 -10.06 49.37 10.82
N MET A 9 -9.83 49.06 12.10
CA MET A 9 -9.20 47.82 12.53
C MET A 9 -10.08 46.61 12.23
N CYS A 10 -11.38 46.70 12.46
CA CYS A 10 -12.33 45.62 12.15
C CYS A 10 -12.47 45.31 10.64
N ILE A 11 -12.33 46.32 9.79
CA ILE A 11 -12.42 46.14 8.33
C ILE A 11 -11.16 45.49 7.79
N ARG A 12 -9.98 45.88 8.28
CA ARG A 12 -8.69 45.31 7.87
C ARG A 12 -8.54 43.86 8.31
N ASP A 13 -9.00 43.54 9.52
CA ASP A 13 -8.98 42.14 10.01
C ASP A 13 -9.98 41.24 9.26
N ARG A 14 -11.11 41.79 8.83
CA ARG A 14 -12.10 41.07 8.03
C ARG A 14 -11.59 40.76 6.62
N LEU A 15 -10.89 41.66 5.96
CA LEU A 15 -10.28 41.45 4.66
C LEU A 15 -9.16 40.41 4.74
N ASN A 16 -8.30 40.48 5.76
CA ASN A 16 -7.26 39.49 5.99
C ASN A 16 -7.83 38.10 6.33
N PHE A 17 -8.99 38.05 7.02
CA PHE A 17 -9.66 36.82 7.37
C PHE A 17 -10.31 36.14 6.15
N GLU A 18 -10.88 36.90 5.23
CA GLU A 18 -11.42 36.36 3.96
C GLU A 18 -10.30 35.88 3.05
N GLU A 19 -9.20 36.58 2.90
CA GLU A 19 -8.02 36.18 2.17
C GLU A 19 -7.39 34.91 2.79
N PHE A 20 -7.31 34.83 4.12
CA PHE A 20 -6.84 33.65 4.83
C PHE A 20 -7.76 32.44 4.67
N LEU A 21 -9.08 32.64 4.66
CA LEU A 21 -10.06 31.57 4.37
C LEU A 21 -9.98 31.11 2.92
N MET A 22 -9.83 32.02 1.97
CA MET A 22 -9.67 31.70 0.55
C MET A 22 -8.41 30.88 0.30
N SER A 23 -7.28 31.27 0.86
CA SER A 23 -6.02 30.52 0.76
C SER A 23 -6.12 29.10 1.35
N ASN A 24 -6.83 28.95 2.47
CA ASN A 24 -7.08 27.63 3.07
C ASN A 24 -8.02 26.76 2.24
N LEU A 25 -8.98 27.34 1.53
CA LEU A 25 -9.89 26.58 0.64
C LEU A 25 -9.15 26.10 -0.61
N ASP A 26 -8.32 26.93 -1.20
CA ASP A 26 -7.57 26.57 -2.38
C ASP A 26 -6.49 25.52 -2.08
N ALA A 27 -5.81 25.62 -0.94
CA ALA A 27 -4.91 24.58 -0.47
C ALA A 27 -5.62 23.22 -0.27
N LYS A 28 -6.87 23.24 0.21
CA LYS A 28 -7.67 21.99 0.34
C LYS A 28 -8.12 21.42 -1.01
N LYS A 29 -8.46 22.28 -1.97
CA LYS A 29 -8.79 21.85 -3.34
C LYS A 29 -7.58 21.18 -3.99
N VAL A 30 -6.40 21.79 -3.91
CA VAL A 30 -5.15 21.22 -4.44
C VAL A 30 -4.89 19.84 -3.83
N GLN A 31 -5.08 19.66 -2.52
CA GLN A 31 -4.92 18.35 -1.89
C GLN A 31 -5.92 17.30 -2.38
N VAL A 32 -7.16 17.70 -2.65
CA VAL A 32 -8.18 16.81 -3.22
C VAL A 32 -7.84 16.43 -4.65
N ASP A 33 -7.41 17.40 -5.46
CA ASP A 33 -7.05 17.17 -6.86
C ASP A 33 -5.81 16.27 -6.99
N GLU A 34 -4.78 16.48 -6.16
CA GLU A 34 -3.62 15.60 -6.09
C GLU A 34 -4.02 14.15 -5.73
N LEU A 35 -4.90 14.00 -4.74
CA LEU A 35 -5.38 12.66 -4.36
C LEU A 35 -6.19 12.00 -5.46
N LYS A 36 -7.03 12.77 -6.14
CA LYS A 36 -7.86 12.28 -7.24
C LYS A 36 -6.98 11.74 -8.36
N GLN A 37 -5.96 12.50 -8.76
CA GLN A 37 -4.99 12.06 -9.76
C GLN A 37 -4.26 10.77 -9.34
N VAL A 38 -3.76 10.72 -8.10
CA VAL A 38 -3.08 9.52 -7.59
C VAL A 38 -4.03 8.33 -7.52
N ALA A 39 -5.28 8.51 -7.12
CA ALA A 39 -6.28 7.45 -7.05
C ALA A 39 -6.64 6.91 -8.44
N GLU A 40 -6.74 7.76 -9.46
CA GLU A 40 -7.00 7.34 -10.85
C GLU A 40 -5.86 6.49 -11.42
N GLU A 41 -4.61 6.85 -11.11
CA GLU A 41 -3.40 6.12 -11.56
C GLU A 41 -3.15 4.84 -10.76
N SER A 42 -3.72 4.72 -9.56
CA SER A 42 -3.42 3.62 -8.65
C SER A 42 -4.22 2.36 -8.97
N LEU A 43 -3.60 1.21 -8.71
CA LEU A 43 -4.17 -0.11 -8.87
C LEU A 43 -4.83 -0.63 -7.58
N SER A 44 -4.31 -0.24 -6.42
CA SER A 44 -4.85 -0.61 -5.12
C SER A 44 -4.74 0.54 -4.11
N ALA A 45 -5.68 0.57 -3.18
CA ALA A 45 -5.70 1.53 -2.07
C ALA A 45 -5.93 0.80 -0.74
N VAL A 46 -5.15 1.11 0.28
CA VAL A 46 -5.27 0.54 1.61
C VAL A 46 -5.48 1.66 2.62
N VAL A 47 -6.46 1.47 3.50
CA VAL A 47 -6.78 2.40 4.59
C VAL A 47 -6.38 1.76 5.92
N VAL A 48 -5.56 2.48 6.68
CA VAL A 48 -4.97 1.99 7.93
C VAL A 48 -5.18 3.02 9.04
N ASP A 49 -5.35 2.53 10.26
CA ASP A 49 -5.27 3.35 11.46
C ASP A 49 -3.82 3.43 11.93
N TYR A 50 -3.32 4.66 12.08
CA TYR A 50 -1.94 4.89 12.54
C TYR A 50 -1.88 5.32 14.01
N ARG A 51 -2.97 5.20 14.73
CA ARG A 51 -3.09 5.64 16.12
C ARG A 51 -2.17 4.82 17.03
N GLY A 52 -1.34 5.49 17.80
CA GLY A 52 -0.40 4.84 18.71
C GLY A 52 0.97 4.52 18.11
N THR A 53 1.18 4.76 16.81
CA THR A 53 2.49 4.57 16.20
C THR A 53 3.44 5.72 16.51
N ASP A 54 4.70 5.38 16.74
CA ASP A 54 5.76 6.32 17.07
C ASP A 54 6.24 7.09 15.80
N VAL A 55 6.59 8.38 15.95
CA VAL A 55 7.00 9.24 14.83
C VAL A 55 8.23 8.72 14.07
N PRO A 56 9.33 8.26 14.72
CA PRO A 56 10.48 7.71 14.01
C PRO A 56 10.12 6.47 13.17
N LYS A 57 9.23 5.61 13.67
CA LYS A 57 8.76 4.40 12.96
C LYS A 57 7.94 4.78 11.72
N LEU A 58 7.04 5.76 11.85
CA LEU A 58 6.27 6.31 10.74
C LEU A 58 7.16 6.96 9.67
N THR A 59 8.28 7.54 10.08
CA THR A 59 9.26 8.13 9.16
C THR A 59 10.00 7.04 8.36
N ASN A 60 10.36 5.93 9.01
CA ASN A 60 10.95 4.77 8.32
C ASN A 60 9.93 4.13 7.37
N PHE A 61 8.70 3.94 7.81
CA PHE A 61 7.61 3.45 6.97
C PHE A 61 7.41 4.28 5.69
N ARG A 62 7.52 5.61 5.79
CA ARG A 62 7.45 6.49 4.60
C ARG A 62 8.66 6.35 3.67
N LYS A 63 9.85 6.02 4.19
CA LYS A 63 11.03 5.74 3.37
C LYS A 63 10.84 4.43 2.59
N ASP A 64 10.47 3.36 3.30
CA ASP A 64 10.21 2.05 2.71
C ASP A 64 9.11 2.11 1.65
N ALA A 65 8.08 2.93 1.89
CA ALA A 65 7.01 3.16 0.93
C ALA A 65 7.49 3.82 -0.36
N LYS A 66 8.39 4.81 -0.24
CA LYS A 66 8.97 5.46 -1.42
C LYS A 66 9.83 4.51 -2.24
N GLU A 67 10.57 3.62 -1.59
CA GLU A 67 11.38 2.60 -2.27
C GLU A 67 10.51 1.59 -3.05
N LYS A 68 9.31 1.30 -2.54
CA LYS A 68 8.36 0.37 -3.16
C LYS A 68 7.31 1.06 -4.05
N SER A 69 7.52 2.31 -4.46
CA SER A 69 6.58 3.10 -5.29
C SER A 69 5.16 3.21 -4.71
N VAL A 70 5.04 3.18 -3.37
CA VAL A 70 3.76 3.32 -2.67
C VAL A 70 3.60 4.76 -2.21
N PHE A 71 2.53 5.42 -2.64
CA PHE A 71 2.20 6.77 -2.22
C PHE A 71 1.41 6.74 -0.91
N ILE A 72 1.95 7.34 0.14
CA ILE A 72 1.32 7.41 1.46
C ILE A 72 0.99 8.85 1.82
N LYS A 73 -0.25 9.09 2.21
CA LYS A 73 -0.69 10.42 2.66
C LYS A 73 -1.67 10.30 3.84
N ILE A 74 -1.46 11.16 4.84
CA ILE A 74 -2.41 11.34 5.95
C ILE A 74 -3.24 12.56 5.63
N ILE A 75 -4.54 12.39 5.49
CA ILE A 75 -5.46 13.44 5.08
C ILE A 75 -6.73 13.38 5.93
N LYS A 76 -7.38 14.52 6.04
CA LYS A 76 -8.66 14.62 6.72
C LYS A 76 -9.73 13.79 6.00
N ASN A 77 -10.47 12.94 6.72
CA ASN A 77 -11.43 12.00 6.15
C ASN A 77 -12.46 12.67 5.22
N THR A 78 -12.91 13.87 5.56
CA THR A 78 -13.86 14.62 4.72
C THR A 78 -13.29 15.01 3.36
N LEU A 79 -11.96 15.28 3.27
CA LEU A 79 -11.29 15.58 2.01
C LEU A 79 -11.00 14.29 1.23
N ALA A 80 -10.60 13.24 1.95
CA ALA A 80 -10.41 11.92 1.35
C ALA A 80 -11.70 11.37 0.73
N LYS A 81 -12.84 11.48 1.43
CA LYS A 81 -14.15 11.08 0.88
C LYS A 81 -14.48 11.81 -0.42
N ARG A 82 -14.27 13.13 -0.46
CA ARG A 82 -14.50 13.93 -1.68
C ARG A 82 -13.53 13.58 -2.82
N ALA A 83 -12.29 13.24 -2.50
CA ALA A 83 -11.30 12.85 -3.50
C ALA A 83 -11.58 11.47 -4.10
N LEU A 84 -12.15 10.55 -3.30
CA LEU A 84 -12.52 9.20 -3.74
C LEU A 84 -13.90 9.13 -4.42
N GLU A 85 -14.70 10.22 -4.35
CA GLU A 85 -15.92 10.35 -5.15
C GLU A 85 -15.56 10.27 -6.63
N ASP A 86 -16.32 9.51 -7.39
CA ASP A 86 -16.11 9.27 -8.83
C ASP A 86 -14.85 8.47 -9.19
N THR A 87 -14.16 7.85 -8.22
CA THR A 87 -13.01 6.97 -8.46
C THR A 87 -13.36 5.50 -8.21
N LYS A 88 -12.48 4.60 -8.67
CA LYS A 88 -12.61 3.14 -8.46
C LYS A 88 -12.68 2.74 -6.99
N PHE A 89 -12.29 3.62 -6.09
CA PHE A 89 -12.17 3.38 -4.64
C PHE A 89 -13.32 3.95 -3.83
N ASP A 90 -14.48 4.18 -4.44
CA ASP A 90 -15.67 4.72 -3.79
C ASP A 90 -16.11 3.89 -2.57
N SER A 91 -15.93 2.57 -2.64
CA SER A 91 -16.21 1.61 -1.57
C SER A 91 -15.45 1.87 -0.26
N LEU A 92 -14.32 2.59 -0.30
CA LEU A 92 -13.56 2.91 0.92
C LEU A 92 -14.16 4.03 1.77
N LYS A 93 -15.16 4.76 1.27
CA LYS A 93 -15.78 5.88 1.99
C LYS A 93 -16.35 5.49 3.35
N ASP A 94 -16.92 4.28 3.45
CA ASP A 94 -17.55 3.78 4.67
C ASP A 94 -16.51 3.41 5.74
N VAL A 95 -15.31 3.06 5.31
CA VAL A 95 -14.19 2.66 6.17
C VAL A 95 -13.38 3.86 6.68
N LEU A 96 -13.53 5.04 6.06
CA LEU A 96 -12.82 6.27 6.45
C LEU A 96 -13.41 6.88 7.73
N THR A 97 -13.15 6.25 8.88
CA THR A 97 -13.55 6.67 10.22
C THR A 97 -12.32 6.76 11.13
N GLY A 98 -12.25 7.80 11.99
CA GLY A 98 -11.12 8.01 12.91
C GLY A 98 -9.83 8.47 12.22
N PRO A 99 -8.65 8.31 12.83
CA PRO A 99 -7.37 8.69 12.25
C PRO A 99 -6.99 7.69 11.15
N THR A 100 -6.94 8.17 9.90
CA THR A 100 -6.69 7.32 8.74
C THR A 100 -5.46 7.77 7.96
N LEU A 101 -4.67 6.78 7.59
CA LEU A 101 -3.58 6.87 6.64
C LEU A 101 -4.00 6.10 5.40
N ILE A 102 -3.84 6.69 4.23
CA ILE A 102 -4.16 6.06 2.95
C ILE A 102 -2.85 5.78 2.23
N ALA A 103 -2.69 4.53 1.80
CA ALA A 103 -1.57 4.08 0.98
C ALA A 103 -2.10 3.65 -0.40
N PHE A 104 -1.55 4.24 -1.46
CA PHE A 104 -1.87 3.92 -2.84
C PHE A 104 -0.69 3.22 -3.52
N SER A 105 -0.94 2.14 -4.23
CA SER A 105 0.07 1.47 -5.04
C SER A 105 -0.15 1.73 -6.51
N LYS A 106 0.91 2.14 -7.24
CA LYS A 106 0.87 2.43 -8.67
C LYS A 106 1.28 1.22 -9.51
N ASP A 107 2.34 0.53 -9.14
CA ASP A 107 2.96 -0.50 -9.95
C ASP A 107 2.32 -1.87 -9.74
N ASP A 108 2.18 -2.31 -8.49
CA ASP A 108 1.68 -3.64 -8.12
C ASP A 108 0.53 -3.57 -7.12
N PHE A 109 -0.49 -4.41 -7.27
CA PHE A 109 -1.63 -4.51 -6.34
C PHE A 109 -1.24 -4.83 -4.90
N GLN A 110 -0.15 -5.56 -4.72
CA GLN A 110 0.26 -6.11 -3.44
C GLN A 110 1.34 -5.30 -2.73
N SER A 111 2.04 -4.39 -3.41
CA SER A 111 3.14 -3.62 -2.81
C SER A 111 2.69 -2.86 -1.57
N ALA A 112 1.52 -2.21 -1.62
CA ALA A 112 0.94 -1.54 -0.46
C ALA A 112 0.54 -2.54 0.64
N ALA A 113 -0.06 -3.68 0.29
CA ALA A 113 -0.51 -4.70 1.24
C ALA A 113 0.67 -5.37 1.97
N LYS A 114 1.74 -5.75 1.23
CA LYS A 114 2.97 -6.33 1.82
C LYS A 114 3.64 -5.35 2.78
N LEU A 115 3.78 -4.10 2.37
CA LEU A 115 4.41 -3.06 3.18
C LEU A 115 3.66 -2.83 4.49
N ILE A 116 2.33 -2.78 4.42
CA ILE A 116 1.46 -2.61 5.59
C ILE A 116 1.50 -3.86 6.48
N GLN A 117 1.50 -5.07 5.92
CA GLN A 117 1.60 -6.31 6.67
C GLN A 117 2.94 -6.42 7.41
N ASP A 118 4.05 -6.08 6.76
CA ASP A 118 5.37 -6.11 7.38
C ASP A 118 5.46 -5.10 8.54
N PHE A 119 4.86 -3.93 8.36
CA PHE A 119 4.80 -2.91 9.41
C PHE A 119 3.85 -3.30 10.55
N ALA A 120 2.70 -3.92 10.26
CA ALA A 120 1.77 -4.42 11.27
C ALA A 120 2.36 -5.55 12.14
N LYS A 121 3.34 -6.32 11.62
CA LYS A 121 4.09 -7.30 12.43
C LYS A 121 5.02 -6.64 13.45
N ILE A 122 5.50 -5.44 13.15
CA ILE A 122 6.42 -4.67 14.02
C ILE A 122 5.63 -3.87 15.06
N GLU A 123 4.45 -3.39 14.68
CA GLU A 123 3.60 -2.51 15.47
C GLU A 123 2.18 -3.08 15.62
N GLU A 124 1.86 -3.58 16.80
CA GLU A 124 0.52 -4.11 17.12
C GLU A 124 -0.58 -3.02 17.09
N SER A 125 -0.18 -1.73 17.24
CA SER A 125 -1.10 -0.60 17.21
C SER A 125 -1.56 -0.21 15.78
N PHE A 126 -1.00 -0.87 14.75
CA PHE A 126 -1.25 -0.53 13.34
C PHE A 126 -2.34 -1.44 12.77
N GLU A 127 -3.58 -0.96 12.79
CA GLU A 127 -4.74 -1.75 12.35
C GLU A 127 -5.15 -1.40 10.92
N VAL A 128 -5.34 -2.43 10.11
CA VAL A 128 -5.87 -2.28 8.74
C VAL A 128 -7.38 -2.22 8.80
N LYS A 129 -7.97 -1.12 8.33
CA LYS A 129 -9.42 -0.92 8.28
C LYS A 129 -10.06 -1.51 7.04
N GLY A 130 -9.39 -1.38 5.92
CA GLY A 130 -9.89 -1.90 4.66
C GLY A 130 -8.90 -1.73 3.52
N LEU A 131 -9.08 -2.55 2.52
CA LEU A 131 -8.32 -2.55 1.29
C LEU A 131 -9.30 -2.54 0.12
N SER A 132 -8.97 -1.82 -0.93
CA SER A 132 -9.71 -1.87 -2.19
C SER A 132 -8.78 -2.15 -3.35
N ILE A 133 -9.19 -3.11 -4.18
CA ILE A 133 -8.54 -3.44 -5.45
C ILE A 133 -9.59 -3.25 -6.54
N GLY A 134 -9.55 -2.11 -7.23
CA GLY A 134 -10.61 -1.73 -8.15
C GLY A 134 -11.94 -1.47 -7.43
N GLU A 135 -13.03 -2.11 -7.87
CA GLU A 135 -14.39 -1.84 -7.37
C GLU A 135 -14.76 -2.58 -6.07
N GLY A 136 -13.89 -3.43 -5.53
CA GLY A 136 -14.18 -4.28 -4.38
C GLY A 136 -13.60 -3.77 -3.07
N LEU A 137 -14.43 -3.73 -2.01
CA LEU A 137 -13.97 -3.57 -0.64
C LEU A 137 -13.56 -4.95 -0.08
N LEU A 138 -12.34 -5.07 0.39
CA LEU A 138 -11.79 -6.25 1.00
C LEU A 138 -11.55 -5.99 2.49
N THR A 139 -11.86 -6.98 3.32
CA THR A 139 -11.66 -6.90 4.77
C THR A 139 -10.21 -7.14 5.15
N ALA A 140 -9.86 -6.77 6.39
CA ALA A 140 -8.51 -6.96 6.94
C ALA A 140 -8.04 -8.43 6.89
N ASP A 141 -8.94 -9.40 7.03
CA ASP A 141 -8.62 -10.84 6.98
C ASP A 141 -8.08 -11.27 5.61
N GLN A 142 -8.55 -10.63 4.55
CA GLN A 142 -8.13 -10.93 3.18
C GLN A 142 -6.79 -10.27 2.80
N LEU A 143 -6.31 -9.33 3.62
CA LEU A 143 -5.02 -8.67 3.39
C LEU A 143 -3.87 -9.69 3.36
N ASN A 144 -3.89 -10.69 4.24
CA ASN A 144 -2.87 -11.73 4.28
C ASN A 144 -2.81 -12.55 2.99
N SER A 145 -3.96 -12.86 2.41
CA SER A 145 -4.06 -13.55 1.13
C SER A 145 -3.50 -12.72 -0.01
N ILE A 146 -3.79 -11.41 -0.02
CA ILE A 146 -3.30 -10.49 -1.06
C ILE A 146 -1.81 -10.23 -0.92
N ALA A 147 -1.31 -10.06 0.30
CA ALA A 147 0.11 -9.89 0.55
C ALA A 147 0.94 -11.12 0.18
N SER A 148 0.36 -12.32 0.19
CA SER A 148 1.03 -13.56 -0.22
C SER A 148 1.04 -13.78 -1.73
N LEU A 149 0.32 -12.99 -2.53
CA LEU A 149 0.35 -13.10 -3.98
C LEU A 149 1.75 -12.78 -4.52
N PRO A 150 2.21 -13.43 -5.57
CA PRO A 150 3.48 -13.11 -6.23
C PRO A 150 3.36 -11.84 -7.07
N THR A 151 4.45 -11.10 -7.24
CA THR A 151 4.49 -9.97 -8.18
C THR A 151 4.21 -10.44 -9.61
N LYS A 152 3.88 -9.51 -10.51
CA LYS A 152 3.61 -9.84 -11.91
C LYS A 152 4.77 -10.64 -12.54
N GLU A 153 6.00 -10.22 -12.29
CA GLU A 153 7.19 -10.90 -12.82
C GLU A 153 7.39 -12.29 -12.19
N GLU A 154 7.20 -12.39 -10.88
CA GLU A 154 7.25 -13.66 -10.16
C GLU A 154 6.16 -14.63 -10.65
N ALA A 155 4.93 -14.14 -10.85
CA ALA A 155 3.83 -14.94 -11.36
C ALA A 155 4.13 -15.51 -12.77
N ILE A 156 4.68 -14.67 -13.66
CA ILE A 156 5.12 -15.11 -14.98
C ILE A 156 6.26 -16.13 -14.87
N SER A 157 7.23 -15.93 -14.00
CA SER A 157 8.33 -16.86 -13.79
C SER A 157 7.86 -18.21 -13.26
N MET A 158 6.90 -18.21 -12.32
CA MET A 158 6.26 -19.43 -11.81
C MET A 158 5.51 -20.17 -12.91
N LEU A 159 4.75 -19.46 -13.75
CA LEU A 159 4.03 -20.05 -14.88
C LEU A 159 5.00 -20.68 -15.88
N LEU A 160 6.08 -20.01 -16.24
CA LEU A 160 7.14 -20.55 -17.08
C LEU A 160 7.82 -21.77 -16.44
N GLY A 161 8.03 -21.75 -15.13
CA GLY A 161 8.54 -22.88 -14.35
C GLY A 161 7.62 -24.10 -14.44
N LEU A 162 6.31 -23.90 -14.26
CA LEU A 162 5.30 -24.97 -14.39
C LEU A 162 5.25 -25.55 -15.80
N MET A 163 5.37 -24.73 -16.82
CA MET A 163 5.43 -25.22 -18.23
C MET A 163 6.72 -26.04 -18.52
N LYS A 164 7.82 -25.66 -17.86
CA LYS A 164 9.10 -26.38 -17.97
C LYS A 164 9.16 -27.67 -17.15
N ALA A 165 8.38 -27.76 -16.07
CA ALA A 165 8.43 -28.84 -15.10
C ALA A 165 8.28 -30.24 -15.71
N PRO A 166 7.35 -30.54 -16.64
CA PRO A 166 7.22 -31.86 -17.25
C PRO A 166 8.49 -32.31 -17.98
N ILE A 167 9.10 -31.41 -18.74
CA ILE A 167 10.32 -31.68 -19.50
C ILE A 167 11.50 -31.89 -18.55
N THR A 168 11.61 -31.09 -17.53
CA THR A 168 12.66 -31.18 -16.51
C THR A 168 12.54 -32.48 -15.72
N ASN A 169 11.33 -32.89 -15.33
CA ASN A 169 11.08 -34.16 -14.64
C ASN A 169 11.45 -35.38 -15.51
N LEU A 170 11.11 -35.34 -16.80
CA LEU A 170 11.50 -36.41 -17.72
C LEU A 170 13.03 -36.53 -17.83
N ALA A 171 13.72 -35.39 -17.94
CA ALA A 171 15.19 -35.37 -17.99
C ALA A 171 15.83 -35.84 -16.68
N LEU A 172 15.24 -35.50 -15.53
CA LEU A 172 15.70 -35.97 -14.21
C LEU A 172 15.53 -37.46 -14.06
N ILE A 173 14.39 -38.05 -14.44
CA ILE A 173 14.15 -39.48 -14.39
C ILE A 173 15.17 -40.23 -15.28
N SER A 174 15.41 -39.72 -16.49
CA SER A 174 16.40 -40.29 -17.38
C SER A 174 17.83 -40.26 -16.81
N LYS A 175 18.17 -39.27 -16.04
CA LYS A 175 19.46 -39.09 -15.34
C LYS A 175 19.56 -39.91 -14.05
N GLU A 176 18.45 -40.13 -13.35
CA GLU A 176 18.47 -40.86 -12.06
C GLU A 176 18.79 -42.34 -12.20
N ILE A 177 18.38 -43.00 -13.28
CA ILE A 177 18.65 -44.42 -13.52
C ILE A 177 20.17 -44.71 -13.51
N PRO A 178 21.03 -44.06 -14.33
CA PRO A 178 22.47 -44.32 -14.28
C PRO A 178 23.12 -43.78 -12.98
N SER A 179 22.61 -42.69 -12.39
CA SER A 179 23.18 -42.14 -11.15
C SER A 179 22.92 -43.02 -9.93
N SER A 180 21.78 -43.72 -9.88
CA SER A 180 21.50 -44.68 -8.80
C SER A 180 22.43 -45.89 -8.87
N MET A 181 22.72 -46.36 -10.10
CA MET A 181 23.64 -47.49 -10.31
C MET A 181 25.08 -47.13 -9.88
N VAL A 182 25.54 -45.94 -10.22
CA VAL A 182 26.87 -45.46 -9.78
C VAL A 182 26.91 -45.29 -8.24
N ARG A 183 25.86 -44.80 -7.64
CA ARG A 183 25.76 -44.61 -6.18
C ARG A 183 25.78 -45.94 -5.42
N THR A 184 25.11 -46.99 -5.94
CA THR A 184 25.15 -48.32 -5.35
C THR A 184 26.52 -48.99 -5.51
N LEU A 185 27.20 -48.78 -6.63
CA LEU A 185 28.56 -49.30 -6.85
C LEU A 185 29.58 -48.58 -5.94
N SER A 186 29.47 -47.30 -5.77
CA SER A 186 30.33 -46.55 -4.82
C SER A 186 30.12 -46.99 -3.38
N ALA A 187 28.86 -47.14 -2.94
CA ALA A 187 28.53 -47.64 -1.60
C ALA A 187 29.05 -49.09 -1.35
N TYR A 188 29.00 -49.92 -2.37
CA TYR A 188 29.59 -51.26 -2.28
C TYR A 188 31.11 -51.23 -2.20
N GLY A 189 31.76 -50.33 -2.95
CA GLY A 189 33.20 -50.09 -2.86
C GLY A 189 33.65 -49.65 -1.47
N ASP A 190 32.92 -48.68 -0.86
CA ASP A 190 33.19 -48.16 0.46
C ASP A 190 32.93 -49.18 1.59
N SER A 191 32.02 -50.13 1.39
CA SER A 191 31.74 -51.21 2.33
C SER A 191 32.81 -52.34 2.33
N LYS A 192 33.67 -52.35 1.36
CA LYS A 192 34.71 -53.39 1.15
C LYS A 192 36.10 -52.95 1.60
N ASN A 193 36.27 -51.65 1.83
CA ASN A 193 37.46 -51.05 2.48
C ASN A 193 37.23 -50.84 3.97
#